data_2bbed45fde8b2ff2ba3c90d7f0158a44
#
_entry.id   2bbed45fde8b2ff2ba3c90d7f0158a44
#
_cell.length_a   1.000
_cell.length_b   1.000
_cell.length_c   1.000
_cell.angle_alpha   90.00
_cell.angle_beta   90.00
_cell.angle_gamma   90.00
#
_symmetry.space_group_name_H-M   'P 1'
#
loop_
_entity.id
_entity.type
_entity.pdbx_description
1 polymer ?
#
loop_
_entity_poly.entity_id
_entity_poly.type
_entity_poly.pdbx_seq_one_letter_code
_entity_poly.pdbx_strand_id
1 'polypeptide(L)'
;MANEKLKFVCDYMEGAHPAIMNELLSTNMMQTSGYGLDEFSESARDKIRKACDAPDAGVYFLVGGTQTNATVIDALLRSYQGVLCAETGHIAVHEAGAIEFGGHKVL
;
A
#
# COMPACT_ATOMS: atom_id res chain seq x y z
N MET A 1 -13.52 2.13 34.85
CA MET A 1 -12.92 2.24 33.51
C MET A 1 -14.04 2.68 32.58
N ALA A 2 -13.92 3.85 31.97
CA ALA A 2 -14.94 4.34 31.03
C ALA A 2 -15.02 3.38 29.86
N ASN A 3 -16.23 2.98 29.52
CA ASN A 3 -16.50 2.11 28.37
C ASN A 3 -16.26 2.96 27.11
N GLU A 4 -15.03 2.98 26.64
CA GLU A 4 -14.64 3.75 25.46
C GLU A 4 -15.30 3.07 24.24
N LYS A 5 -16.15 3.82 23.56
CA LYS A 5 -16.87 3.29 22.39
C LYS A 5 -15.87 3.09 21.25
N LEU A 6 -15.88 1.91 20.65
CA LEU A 6 -15.15 1.65 19.43
C LEU A 6 -15.62 2.58 18.31
N LYS A 7 -14.70 3.14 17.57
CA LYS A 7 -14.95 4.03 16.44
C LYS A 7 -14.60 3.31 15.14
N PHE A 8 -15.53 3.26 14.20
CA PHE A 8 -15.36 2.64 12.88
C PHE A 8 -15.48 3.69 11.76
N VAL A 9 -14.82 4.82 11.94
CA VAL A 9 -14.86 5.95 10.98
C VAL A 9 -13.92 5.69 9.81
N CYS A 10 -12.71 5.21 10.10
CA CYS A 10 -11.71 4.79 9.11
C CYS A 10 -10.75 3.79 9.75
N ASP A 11 -9.92 3.17 8.93
CA ASP A 11 -8.97 2.11 9.30
C ASP A 11 -7.57 2.63 9.73
N TYR A 12 -7.39 3.94 9.83
CA TYR A 12 -6.11 4.57 10.20
C TYR A 12 -6.23 5.52 11.40
N MET A 13 -7.20 5.29 12.31
CA MET A 13 -7.39 6.15 13.51
C MET A 13 -6.45 5.79 14.66
N GLU A 14 -5.90 4.59 14.64
CA GLU A 14 -5.04 4.07 15.70
C GLU A 14 -3.65 3.75 15.14
N GLY A 15 -2.69 3.64 16.05
CA GLY A 15 -1.33 3.21 15.70
C GLY A 15 -1.24 1.71 15.40
N ALA A 16 -0.04 1.24 15.19
CA ALA A 16 0.20 -0.16 14.91
C ALA A 16 -0.11 -1.05 16.13
N HIS A 17 -0.55 -2.28 15.86
CA HIS A 17 -0.76 -3.28 16.90
C HIS A 17 0.48 -3.46 17.79
N PRO A 18 0.34 -3.67 19.12
CA PRO A 18 1.48 -3.78 20.03
C PRO A 18 2.56 -4.78 19.61
N ALA A 19 2.19 -5.90 18.98
CA ALA A 19 3.17 -6.86 18.46
C ALA A 19 4.05 -6.27 17.36
N ILE A 20 3.48 -5.46 16.45
CA ILE A 20 4.22 -4.75 15.40
C ILE A 20 5.16 -3.72 16.02
N MET A 21 4.68 -2.97 17.01
CA MET A 21 5.52 -1.98 17.72
C MET A 21 6.69 -2.64 18.43
N ASN A 22 6.50 -3.81 19.06
CA ASN A 22 7.57 -4.55 19.70
C ASN A 22 8.63 -5.04 18.69
N GLU A 23 8.20 -5.53 17.53
CA GLU A 23 9.14 -5.92 16.45
C GLU A 23 9.91 -4.69 15.93
N LEU A 24 9.26 -3.57 15.70
CA LEU A 24 9.93 -2.33 15.29
C LEU A 24 10.96 -1.88 16.34
N LEU A 25 10.64 -1.95 17.62
CA LEU A 25 11.58 -1.61 18.69
C LEU A 25 12.77 -2.56 18.73
N SER A 26 12.54 -3.86 18.58
CA SER A 26 13.60 -4.89 18.64
C SER A 26 14.58 -4.79 17.47
N THR A 27 14.12 -4.33 16.32
CA THR A 27 14.92 -4.23 15.09
C THR A 27 15.41 -2.81 14.78
N ASN A 28 14.99 -1.81 15.55
CA ASN A 28 15.22 -0.39 15.26
C ASN A 28 16.69 0.01 15.06
N MET A 29 17.61 -0.67 15.73
CA MET A 29 19.05 -0.39 15.64
C MET A 29 19.80 -1.32 14.69
N MET A 30 19.10 -2.23 14.00
CA MET A 30 19.71 -3.11 13.02
C MET A 30 20.04 -2.33 11.73
N GLN A 31 21.27 -2.52 11.25
CA GLN A 31 21.68 -1.97 9.97
C GLN A 31 21.27 -2.93 8.85
N THR A 32 20.46 -2.46 7.92
CA THR A 32 19.95 -3.27 6.81
C THR A 32 20.28 -2.63 5.47
N SER A 33 20.25 -3.42 4.40
CA SER A 33 20.37 -2.90 3.03
C SER A 33 19.14 -2.06 2.69
N GLY A 34 19.35 -1.03 1.85
CA GLY A 34 18.25 -0.21 1.34
C GLY A 34 17.53 -0.83 0.14
N TYR A 35 16.55 -0.11 -0.37
CA TYR A 35 15.83 -0.41 -1.63
C TYR A 35 15.05 -1.73 -1.62
N GLY A 36 14.63 -2.20 -0.44
CA GLY A 36 13.88 -3.44 -0.29
C GLY A 36 14.71 -4.71 -0.54
N LEU A 37 16.03 -4.61 -0.44
CA LEU A 37 16.95 -5.75 -0.58
C LEU A 37 17.37 -6.35 0.78
N ASP A 38 16.71 -5.90 1.84
CA ASP A 38 16.94 -6.37 3.20
C ASP A 38 16.19 -7.67 3.50
N GLU A 39 16.65 -8.36 4.55
CA GLU A 39 16.08 -9.64 4.98
C GLU A 39 14.62 -9.55 5.44
N PHE A 40 14.20 -8.42 5.99
CA PHE A 40 12.82 -8.22 6.41
C PHE A 40 11.89 -8.10 5.20
N SER A 41 12.31 -7.36 4.18
CA SER A 41 11.58 -7.24 2.91
C SER A 41 11.46 -8.59 2.21
N GLU A 42 12.53 -9.39 2.15
CA GLU A 42 12.47 -10.73 1.55
C GLU A 42 11.54 -11.66 2.35
N SER A 43 11.67 -11.69 3.67
CA SER A 43 10.77 -12.47 4.52
C SER A 43 9.30 -12.07 4.35
N ALA A 44 9.03 -10.77 4.20
CA ALA A 44 7.68 -10.27 3.95
C ALA A 44 7.14 -10.72 2.58
N ARG A 45 7.95 -10.65 1.51
CA ARG A 45 7.59 -11.14 0.17
C ARG A 45 7.20 -12.61 0.20
N ASP A 46 7.99 -13.44 0.87
CA ASP A 46 7.73 -14.88 0.97
C ASP A 46 6.43 -15.18 1.73
N LYS A 47 6.19 -14.45 2.83
CA LYS A 47 4.94 -14.56 3.58
C LYS A 47 3.73 -14.15 2.74
N ILE A 48 3.84 -13.07 1.96
CA ILE A 48 2.78 -12.60 1.08
C ILE A 48 2.52 -13.62 -0.04
N ARG A 49 3.55 -14.11 -0.73
CA ARG A 49 3.42 -15.15 -1.75
C ARG A 49 2.71 -16.39 -1.22
N LYS A 50 3.09 -16.83 -0.02
CA LYS A 50 2.45 -17.96 0.65
C LYS A 50 0.99 -17.67 1.00
N ALA A 51 0.70 -16.51 1.55
CA ALA A 51 -0.67 -16.13 1.93
C ALA A 51 -1.61 -16.01 0.72
N CYS A 52 -1.08 -15.59 -0.43
CA CYS A 52 -1.82 -15.45 -1.68
C CYS A 52 -1.84 -16.72 -2.54
N ASP A 53 -1.20 -17.82 -2.09
CA ASP A 53 -0.99 -19.03 -2.90
C ASP A 53 -0.43 -18.72 -4.31
N ALA A 54 0.55 -17.82 -4.37
CA ALA A 54 1.14 -17.30 -5.59
C ALA A 54 2.68 -17.29 -5.50
N PRO A 55 3.33 -18.45 -5.56
CA PRO A 55 4.77 -18.59 -5.28
C PRO A 55 5.66 -17.79 -6.24
N ASP A 56 5.22 -17.58 -7.47
CA ASP A 56 5.98 -16.89 -8.52
C ASP A 56 5.59 -15.42 -8.67
N ALA A 57 4.69 -14.91 -7.82
CA ALA A 57 4.23 -13.53 -7.92
C ALA A 57 5.33 -12.51 -7.58
N GLY A 58 5.43 -11.44 -8.38
CA GLY A 58 6.19 -10.25 -8.02
C GLY A 58 5.52 -9.52 -6.85
N VAL A 59 6.28 -9.20 -5.82
CA VAL A 59 5.78 -8.44 -4.66
C VAL A 59 6.60 -7.17 -4.51
N TYR A 60 5.94 -6.02 -4.55
CA TYR A 60 6.54 -4.70 -4.50
C TYR A 60 5.96 -3.90 -3.34
N PHE A 61 6.82 -3.23 -2.57
CA PHE A 61 6.42 -2.34 -1.49
C PHE A 61 6.48 -0.89 -1.95
N LEU A 62 5.38 -0.19 -1.80
CA LEU A 62 5.19 1.21 -2.16
C LEU A 62 4.76 2.01 -0.93
N VAL A 63 4.93 3.32 -0.94
CA VAL A 63 4.73 4.15 0.27
C VAL A 63 3.26 4.35 0.66
N GLY A 64 2.32 4.08 -0.25
CA GLY A 64 0.90 4.25 0.04
C GLY A 64 0.00 3.90 -1.14
N GLY A 65 -1.32 3.90 -0.90
CA GLY A 65 -2.32 3.50 -1.89
C GLY A 65 -2.34 4.37 -3.14
N THR A 66 -2.24 5.68 -2.98
CA THR A 66 -2.19 6.63 -4.11
C THR A 66 -1.01 6.35 -5.04
N GLN A 67 0.20 6.16 -4.49
CA GLN A 67 1.35 5.79 -5.31
C GLN A 67 1.15 4.42 -5.97
N THR A 68 0.57 3.47 -5.26
CA THR A 68 0.30 2.14 -5.80
C THR A 68 -0.65 2.22 -6.98
N ASN A 69 -1.78 2.92 -6.84
CA ASN A 69 -2.75 3.10 -7.91
C ASN A 69 -2.14 3.81 -9.12
N ALA A 70 -1.44 4.91 -8.92
CA ALA A 70 -0.79 5.64 -9.99
C ALA A 70 0.23 4.77 -10.74
N THR A 71 1.10 4.06 -10.01
CA THR A 71 2.12 3.19 -10.60
C THR A 71 1.51 2.03 -11.38
N VAL A 72 0.50 1.36 -10.83
CA VAL A 72 -0.13 0.19 -11.48
C VAL A 72 -0.92 0.63 -12.72
N ILE A 73 -1.68 1.71 -12.63
CA ILE A 73 -2.47 2.24 -13.74
C ILE A 73 -1.55 2.68 -14.88
N ASP A 74 -0.50 3.43 -14.57
CA ASP A 74 0.46 3.87 -15.59
C ASP A 74 1.20 2.69 -16.24
N ALA A 75 1.56 1.67 -15.47
CA ALA A 75 2.22 0.47 -15.99
C ALA A 75 1.32 -0.39 -16.89
N LEU A 76 0.01 -0.38 -16.66
CA LEU A 76 -0.95 -1.21 -17.39
C LEU A 76 -1.58 -0.50 -18.60
N LEU A 77 -1.67 0.83 -18.57
CA LEU A 77 -2.33 1.60 -19.62
C LEU A 77 -1.33 2.20 -20.61
N ARG A 78 -1.78 2.32 -21.85
CA ARG A 78 -1.10 3.14 -22.86
C ARG A 78 -1.57 4.59 -22.75
N SER A 79 -0.76 5.54 -23.22
CA SER A 79 -1.00 6.99 -23.11
C SER A 79 -2.36 7.50 -23.63
N TYR A 80 -3.04 6.72 -24.49
CA TYR A 80 -4.37 7.06 -25.02
C TYR A 80 -5.52 6.36 -24.28
N GLN A 81 -5.23 5.57 -23.26
CA GLN A 81 -6.22 4.83 -22.48
C GLN A 81 -6.53 5.54 -21.16
N GLY A 82 -7.75 5.32 -20.67
CA GLY A 82 -8.21 5.78 -19.36
C GLY A 82 -8.66 4.62 -18.48
N VAL A 83 -8.92 4.91 -17.23
CA VAL A 83 -9.41 3.96 -16.23
C VAL A 83 -10.85 4.27 -15.86
N LEU A 84 -11.71 3.25 -15.86
CA LEU A 84 -13.09 3.38 -15.38
C LEU A 84 -13.12 3.39 -13.86
N CYS A 85 -13.88 4.34 -13.30
CA CYS A 85 -14.05 4.49 -11.88
C CYS A 85 -15.49 4.88 -11.55
N ALA A 86 -15.99 4.43 -10.39
CA ALA A 86 -17.22 5.00 -9.85
C ALA A 86 -17.01 6.47 -9.47
N GLU A 87 -18.04 7.30 -9.53
CA GLU A 87 -17.97 8.72 -9.11
C GLU A 87 -17.44 8.89 -7.68
N THR A 88 -17.69 7.92 -6.81
CA THR A 88 -17.20 7.87 -5.42
C THR A 88 -15.90 7.07 -5.26
N GLY A 89 -15.31 6.60 -6.35
CA GLY A 89 -14.11 5.80 -6.31
C GLY A 89 -12.89 6.59 -5.82
N HIS A 90 -12.00 5.94 -5.10
CA HIS A 90 -10.87 6.60 -4.43
C HIS A 90 -9.99 7.40 -5.41
N ILE A 91 -9.68 6.85 -6.58
CA ILE A 91 -8.89 7.52 -7.62
C ILE A 91 -9.56 8.76 -8.21
N ALA A 92 -10.91 8.84 -8.15
CA ALA A 92 -11.65 10.00 -8.64
C ALA A 92 -11.72 11.15 -7.61
N VAL A 93 -11.81 10.82 -6.30
CA VAL A 93 -12.17 11.81 -5.28
C VAL A 93 -11.14 12.04 -4.17
N HIS A 94 -10.18 11.12 -3.96
CA HIS A 94 -9.26 11.17 -2.80
C HIS A 94 -7.77 11.17 -3.15
N GLU A 95 -7.39 11.12 -4.42
CA GLU A 95 -5.99 11.00 -4.82
C GLU A 95 -5.43 12.26 -5.52
N ALA A 96 -6.12 13.39 -5.39
CA ALA A 96 -5.66 14.70 -5.86
C ALA A 96 -5.21 14.75 -7.33
N GLY A 97 -5.86 13.98 -8.21
CA GLY A 97 -5.53 13.92 -9.63
C GLY A 97 -4.24 13.17 -9.95
N ALA A 98 -3.82 12.23 -9.11
CA ALA A 98 -2.58 11.47 -9.31
C ALA A 98 -2.57 10.66 -10.62
N ILE A 99 -3.73 10.19 -11.06
CA ILE A 99 -3.87 9.43 -12.31
C ILE A 99 -3.75 10.36 -13.52
N GLU A 100 -4.41 11.53 -13.47
CA GLU A 100 -4.34 12.55 -14.51
C GLU A 100 -2.93 13.15 -14.62
N PHE A 101 -2.25 13.31 -13.51
CA PHE A 101 -0.85 13.73 -13.49
C PHE A 101 0.05 12.76 -14.25
N GLY A 102 -0.21 11.46 -14.17
CA GLY A 102 0.44 10.41 -14.98
C GLY A 102 0.06 10.43 -16.47
N GLY A 103 -0.89 11.27 -16.87
CA GLY A 103 -1.33 11.41 -18.27
C GLY A 103 -2.51 10.52 -18.66
N HIS A 104 -3.13 9.84 -17.71
CA HIS A 104 -4.32 9.00 -17.95
C HIS A 104 -5.58 9.69 -17.46
N LYS A 105 -6.70 9.41 -18.09
CA LYS A 105 -7.99 9.97 -17.69
C LYS A 105 -8.75 8.98 -16.81
N VAL A 106 -9.32 9.48 -15.70
CA VAL A 106 -10.34 8.78 -14.94
C VAL A 106 -11.70 9.02 -15.61
N LEU A 107 -12.45 7.95 -15.91
CA LEU A 107 -13.71 7.95 -16.65
C LEU A 107 -14.83 7.41 -15.75
#